data_2563c2aba528f73c141df9f130f35cc6
#
_entry.id   2563c2aba528f73c141df9f130f35cc6
#
_cell.length_a   1.000
_cell.length_b   1.000
_cell.length_c   1.000
_cell.angle_alpha   90.00
_cell.angle_beta   90.00
_cell.angle_gamma   90.00
#
_symmetry.space_group_name_H-M   'P 1'
#
loop_
_entity.id
_entity.type
_entity.pdbx_description
1 polymer ?
#
loop_
_entity_poly.entity_id
_entity_poly.type
_entity_poly.pdbx_seq_one_letter_code
_entity_poly.pdbx_strand_id
1 'polypeptide(L)'
;MKCAAPLILLLVLTMAACQVTEKEKADSSSYLKDAVTVYVDSCWNKGEFSALNRIVGEEFVRNLNGLEVANGRIELEAYIQNYIKAFPNLRITITKLIEKEGKVALEWTFKGTNTGVFAEFIPTGKKATVSGVSMMTFNSQGKLIQENTYYNELYLLQQLGFTLNPPNLE
;
A
#
# COMPACT_ATOMS: atom_id res chain seq x y z
N MET A 1 9.46 -59.81 21.04
CA MET A 1 10.09 -58.68 20.37
C MET A 1 9.23 -58.30 19.18
N LYS A 2 8.24 -57.45 19.30
CA LYS A 2 7.32 -57.06 18.21
C LYS A 2 6.98 -55.58 18.29
N CYS A 3 7.20 -54.86 17.19
CA CYS A 3 6.55 -53.61 16.75
C CYS A 3 6.80 -52.32 17.53
N ALA A 4 8.01 -51.72 17.40
CA ALA A 4 8.23 -50.31 17.65
C ALA A 4 8.45 -49.46 16.37
N ALA A 5 8.51 -50.08 15.19
CA ALA A 5 8.87 -49.40 13.93
C ALA A 5 7.79 -48.50 13.32
N PRO A 6 6.47 -48.74 13.36
CA PRO A 6 5.50 -47.89 12.69
C PRO A 6 5.26 -46.56 13.39
N LEU A 7 5.46 -46.46 14.71
CA LEU A 7 5.20 -45.24 15.48
C LEU A 7 6.25 -44.14 15.23
N ILE A 8 7.52 -44.53 15.01
CA ILE A 8 8.62 -43.59 14.74
C ILE A 8 8.46 -42.98 13.32
N LEU A 9 8.02 -43.76 12.36
CA LEU A 9 7.81 -43.31 10.98
C LEU A 9 6.69 -42.26 10.88
N LEU A 10 5.62 -42.44 11.67
CA LEU A 10 4.49 -41.47 11.72
C LEU A 10 4.91 -40.14 12.34
N LEU A 11 5.79 -40.16 13.37
CA LEU A 11 6.27 -38.95 14.04
C LEU A 11 7.19 -38.11 13.13
N VAL A 12 8.03 -38.76 12.31
CA VAL A 12 8.92 -38.08 11.35
C VAL A 12 8.13 -37.39 10.22
N LEU A 13 7.05 -38.01 9.74
CA LEU A 13 6.19 -37.40 8.72
C LEU A 13 5.45 -36.15 9.23
N THR A 14 5.04 -36.10 10.50
CA THR A 14 4.36 -34.92 11.07
C THR A 14 5.32 -33.73 11.26
N MET A 15 6.59 -33.98 11.59
CA MET A 15 7.60 -32.92 11.72
C MET A 15 7.98 -32.33 10.37
N ALA A 16 8.06 -33.13 9.31
CA ALA A 16 8.37 -32.64 7.96
C ALA A 16 7.22 -31.77 7.39
N ALA A 17 5.96 -32.12 7.63
CA ALA A 17 4.79 -31.34 7.21
C ALA A 17 4.75 -29.96 7.90
N CYS A 18 5.13 -29.88 9.19
CA CYS A 18 5.15 -28.61 9.93
C CYS A 18 6.25 -27.67 9.40
N GLN A 19 7.42 -28.18 9.04
CA GLN A 19 8.51 -27.36 8.49
C GLN A 19 8.22 -26.82 7.09
N VAL A 20 7.51 -27.58 6.24
CA VAL A 20 7.10 -27.14 4.90
C VAL A 20 6.12 -25.96 5.00
N THR A 21 5.12 -26.06 5.87
CA THR A 21 4.12 -24.98 6.06
C THR A 21 4.73 -23.69 6.63
N GLU A 22 5.70 -23.77 7.52
CA GLU A 22 6.37 -22.58 8.06
C GLU A 22 7.25 -21.89 7.00
N LYS A 23 7.94 -22.66 6.15
CA LYS A 23 8.77 -22.12 5.07
C LYS A 23 7.93 -21.44 3.99
N GLU A 24 6.83 -22.05 3.55
CA GLU A 24 5.91 -21.44 2.58
C GLU A 24 5.29 -20.14 3.11
N LYS A 25 4.94 -20.09 4.40
CA LYS A 25 4.41 -18.89 5.04
C LYS A 25 5.45 -17.78 5.16
N ALA A 26 6.70 -18.13 5.45
CA ALA A 26 7.81 -17.18 5.51
C ALA A 26 8.15 -16.60 4.12
N ASP A 27 8.17 -17.42 3.08
CA ASP A 27 8.41 -16.99 1.70
C ASP A 27 7.28 -16.10 1.18
N SER A 28 6.01 -16.41 1.50
CA SER A 28 4.85 -15.58 1.17
C SER A 28 4.90 -14.21 1.86
N SER A 29 5.24 -14.17 3.15
CA SER A 29 5.39 -12.92 3.90
C SER A 29 6.50 -12.02 3.35
N SER A 30 7.64 -12.60 2.95
CA SER A 30 8.72 -11.85 2.30
C SER A 30 8.27 -11.25 0.97
N TYR A 31 7.59 -12.05 0.15
CA TYR A 31 7.07 -11.60 -1.15
C TYR A 31 6.11 -10.40 -1.04
N LEU A 32 5.16 -10.42 -0.08
CA LEU A 32 4.21 -9.32 0.08
C LEU A 32 4.90 -8.02 0.53
N LYS A 33 5.91 -8.12 1.40
CA LYS A 33 6.72 -6.96 1.82
C LYS A 33 7.50 -6.36 0.64
N ASP A 34 8.09 -7.22 -0.19
CA ASP A 34 8.80 -6.79 -1.39
C ASP A 34 7.84 -6.15 -2.41
N ALA A 35 6.66 -6.74 -2.63
CA ALA A 35 5.64 -6.18 -3.50
C ALA A 35 5.19 -4.77 -3.07
N VAL A 36 4.96 -4.55 -1.76
CA VAL A 36 4.62 -3.23 -1.21
C VAL A 36 5.78 -2.25 -1.37
N THR A 37 7.01 -2.70 -1.13
CA THR A 37 8.21 -1.86 -1.30
C THR A 37 8.35 -1.42 -2.77
N VAL A 38 8.20 -2.33 -3.72
CA VAL A 38 8.22 -2.02 -5.16
C VAL A 38 7.06 -1.10 -5.54
N TYR A 39 5.85 -1.32 -5.00
CA TYR A 39 4.69 -0.45 -5.23
C TYR A 39 4.96 1.00 -4.80
N VAL A 40 5.55 1.20 -3.62
CA VAL A 40 5.89 2.53 -3.13
C VAL A 40 7.07 3.12 -3.90
N ASP A 41 8.17 2.39 -4.05
CA ASP A 41 9.40 2.94 -4.63
C ASP A 41 9.34 3.12 -6.14
N SER A 42 8.73 2.18 -6.88
CA SER A 42 8.63 2.27 -8.33
C SER A 42 7.42 3.11 -8.76
N CYS A 43 6.21 2.81 -8.27
CA CYS A 43 5.02 3.47 -8.78
C CYS A 43 4.84 4.89 -8.21
N TRP A 44 4.91 5.04 -6.88
CA TRP A 44 4.71 6.34 -6.24
C TRP A 44 5.92 7.26 -6.34
N ASN A 45 7.12 6.76 -5.98
CA ASN A 45 8.31 7.61 -5.88
C ASN A 45 8.99 7.88 -7.22
N LYS A 46 8.81 7.01 -8.23
CA LYS A 46 9.48 7.15 -9.54
C LYS A 46 8.52 7.26 -10.73
N GLY A 47 7.22 6.93 -10.58
CA GLY A 47 6.27 6.91 -11.69
C GLY A 47 6.50 5.75 -12.67
N GLU A 48 7.12 4.66 -12.24
CA GLU A 48 7.38 3.46 -13.04
C GLU A 48 6.17 2.51 -12.98
N PHE A 49 5.12 2.81 -13.75
CA PHE A 49 3.83 2.11 -13.64
C PHE A 49 3.79 0.69 -14.20
N SER A 50 4.78 0.28 -14.99
CA SER A 50 4.89 -1.11 -15.45
C SER A 50 4.88 -2.14 -14.30
N ALA A 51 5.32 -1.74 -13.10
CA ALA A 51 5.28 -2.56 -11.91
C ALA A 51 3.85 -2.90 -11.46
N LEU A 52 2.85 -2.04 -11.73
CA LEU A 52 1.44 -2.29 -11.38
C LEU A 52 0.90 -3.58 -12.00
N ASN A 53 1.32 -3.93 -13.23
CA ASN A 53 0.90 -5.17 -13.90
C ASN A 53 1.29 -6.44 -13.13
N ARG A 54 2.38 -6.38 -12.37
CA ARG A 54 2.85 -7.51 -11.57
C ARG A 54 2.24 -7.54 -10.18
N ILE A 55 1.96 -6.37 -9.59
CA ILE A 55 1.60 -6.22 -8.18
C ILE A 55 0.09 -6.17 -8.00
N VAL A 56 -0.64 -5.47 -8.89
CA VAL A 56 -2.05 -5.13 -8.71
C VAL A 56 -2.94 -6.10 -9.49
N GLY A 57 -3.97 -6.62 -8.83
CA GLY A 57 -5.02 -7.47 -9.43
C GLY A 57 -5.96 -6.67 -10.33
N GLU A 58 -6.74 -7.38 -11.14
CA GLU A 58 -7.71 -6.75 -12.06
C GLU A 58 -8.88 -6.13 -11.29
N GLU A 59 -9.29 -6.78 -10.20
CA GLU A 59 -10.39 -6.39 -9.31
C GLU A 59 -9.99 -5.37 -8.23
N PHE A 60 -8.86 -4.69 -8.42
CA PHE A 60 -8.31 -3.78 -7.42
C PHE A 60 -9.21 -2.58 -7.14
N VAL A 61 -9.37 -2.26 -5.86
CA VAL A 61 -10.06 -1.04 -5.40
C VAL A 61 -9.20 -0.29 -4.39
N ARG A 62 -9.07 1.04 -4.59
CA ARG A 62 -8.45 1.95 -3.63
C ARG A 62 -9.48 2.86 -2.99
N ASN A 63 -9.48 2.89 -1.67
CA ASN A 63 -10.25 3.84 -0.88
C ASN A 63 -9.33 4.84 -0.17
N LEU A 64 -9.74 6.11 -0.14
CA LEU A 64 -9.12 7.17 0.65
C LEU A 64 -10.13 7.69 1.66
N ASN A 65 -9.80 7.60 2.95
CA ASN A 65 -10.68 8.04 4.05
C ASN A 65 -12.11 7.48 3.95
N GLY A 66 -12.25 6.24 3.42
CA GLY A 66 -13.53 5.55 3.26
C GLY A 66 -14.25 5.82 1.92
N LEU A 67 -13.71 6.65 1.05
CA LEU A 67 -14.27 6.93 -0.28
C LEU A 67 -13.46 6.21 -1.36
N GLU A 68 -14.13 5.56 -2.32
CA GLU A 68 -13.49 4.96 -3.49
C GLU A 68 -12.88 6.07 -4.37
N VAL A 69 -11.58 5.94 -4.67
CA VAL A 69 -10.82 6.93 -5.47
C VAL A 69 -10.14 6.32 -6.68
N ALA A 70 -10.10 4.98 -6.80
CA ALA A 70 -9.65 4.28 -8.00
C ALA A 70 -10.19 2.85 -8.02
N ASN A 71 -10.63 2.41 -9.20
CA ASN A 71 -11.11 1.06 -9.49
C ASN A 71 -10.32 0.49 -10.67
N GLY A 72 -9.53 -0.56 -10.39
CA GLY A 72 -8.62 -1.15 -11.36
C GLY A 72 -7.30 -0.37 -11.53
N ARG A 73 -6.39 -0.99 -12.32
CA ARG A 73 -5.02 -0.49 -12.51
C ARG A 73 -4.95 0.84 -13.25
N ILE A 74 -5.83 1.07 -14.21
CA ILE A 74 -5.80 2.29 -15.05
C ILE A 74 -6.15 3.51 -14.20
N GLU A 75 -7.18 3.42 -13.38
CA GLU A 75 -7.56 4.52 -12.49
C GLU A 75 -6.54 4.73 -11.37
N LEU A 76 -5.95 3.63 -10.84
CA LEU A 76 -4.86 3.73 -9.89
C LEU A 76 -3.65 4.47 -10.47
N GLU A 77 -3.25 4.14 -11.70
CA GLU A 77 -2.15 4.84 -12.38
C GLU A 77 -2.46 6.33 -12.54
N ALA A 78 -3.66 6.67 -13.03
CA ALA A 78 -4.09 8.06 -13.18
C ALA A 78 -4.11 8.81 -11.83
N TYR A 79 -4.58 8.15 -10.76
CA TYR A 79 -4.58 8.67 -9.41
C TYR A 79 -3.17 9.02 -8.92
N ILE A 80 -2.22 8.08 -9.06
CA ILE A 80 -0.81 8.30 -8.67
C ILE A 80 -0.17 9.41 -9.52
N GLN A 81 -0.42 9.41 -10.85
CA GLN A 81 0.09 10.45 -11.75
C GLN A 81 -0.36 11.86 -11.35
N ASN A 82 -1.59 12.02 -10.86
CA ASN A 82 -2.09 13.32 -10.39
C ASN A 82 -1.27 13.83 -9.21
N TYR A 83 -0.91 12.96 -8.26
CA TYR A 83 -0.01 13.34 -7.17
C TYR A 83 1.40 13.67 -7.64
N ILE A 84 1.97 12.89 -8.56
CA ILE A 84 3.31 13.15 -9.12
C ILE A 84 3.33 14.47 -9.90
N LYS A 85 2.29 14.79 -10.67
CA LYS A 85 2.17 16.08 -11.37
C LYS A 85 2.05 17.24 -10.41
N ALA A 86 1.26 17.09 -9.34
CA ALA A 86 1.07 18.12 -8.33
C ALA A 86 2.32 18.35 -7.47
N PHE A 87 3.07 17.28 -7.20
CA PHE A 87 4.26 17.28 -6.35
C PHE A 87 5.41 16.53 -7.06
N PRO A 88 6.10 17.13 -8.04
CA PRO A 88 7.10 16.42 -8.85
C PRO A 88 8.30 15.87 -8.05
N ASN A 89 8.52 16.38 -6.85
CA ASN A 89 9.54 15.91 -5.92
C ASN A 89 8.95 15.10 -4.75
N LEU A 90 7.77 14.51 -4.93
CA LEU A 90 7.16 13.71 -3.87
C LEU A 90 8.06 12.54 -3.47
N ARG A 91 8.04 12.26 -2.18
CA ARG A 91 8.69 11.08 -1.61
C ARG A 91 7.78 10.46 -0.57
N ILE A 92 7.43 9.21 -0.77
CA ILE A 92 6.79 8.36 0.24
C ILE A 92 7.88 7.49 0.86
N THR A 93 7.95 7.51 2.19
CA THR A 93 8.87 6.69 2.98
C THR A 93 8.06 5.75 3.86
N ILE A 94 8.31 4.45 3.73
CA ILE A 94 7.74 3.44 4.61
C ILE A 94 8.41 3.57 5.98
N THR A 95 7.63 3.80 7.03
CA THR A 95 8.12 3.90 8.41
C THR A 95 7.90 2.61 9.19
N LYS A 96 6.83 1.87 8.85
CA LYS A 96 6.54 0.58 9.46
C LYS A 96 5.72 -0.28 8.49
N LEU A 97 5.99 -1.58 8.50
CA LEU A 97 5.24 -2.56 7.72
C LEU A 97 5.01 -3.80 8.58
N ILE A 98 3.73 -4.21 8.67
CA ILE A 98 3.30 -5.42 9.37
C ILE A 98 2.51 -6.25 8.38
N GLU A 99 2.94 -7.49 8.16
CA GLU A 99 2.22 -8.46 7.33
C GLU A 99 1.62 -9.54 8.21
N LYS A 100 0.39 -9.92 7.91
CA LYS A 100 -0.28 -11.07 8.51
C LYS A 100 -1.37 -11.61 7.58
N GLU A 101 -1.27 -12.89 7.22
CA GLU A 101 -2.33 -13.64 6.52
C GLU A 101 -2.83 -12.96 5.24
N GLY A 102 -1.89 -12.56 4.36
CA GLY A 102 -2.23 -11.91 3.09
C GLY A 102 -2.66 -10.44 3.22
N LYS A 103 -2.51 -9.85 4.40
CA LYS A 103 -2.78 -8.43 4.65
C LYS A 103 -1.52 -7.71 5.08
N VAL A 104 -1.37 -6.47 4.64
CA VAL A 104 -0.26 -5.61 5.03
C VAL A 104 -0.80 -4.32 5.61
N ALA A 105 -0.37 -3.97 6.82
CA ALA A 105 -0.53 -2.64 7.37
C ALA A 105 0.75 -1.85 7.13
N LEU A 106 0.63 -0.74 6.43
CA LEU A 106 1.73 0.11 6.00
C LEU A 106 1.59 1.50 6.63
N GLU A 107 2.53 1.86 7.51
CA GLU A 107 2.68 3.23 7.99
C GLU A 107 3.69 3.96 7.10
N TRP A 108 3.35 5.16 6.67
CA TRP A 108 4.16 5.92 5.73
C TRP A 108 4.16 7.42 6.01
N THR A 109 5.17 8.11 5.50
CA THR A 109 5.24 9.57 5.46
C THR A 109 5.41 10.04 4.03
N PHE A 110 4.54 10.96 3.61
CA PHE A 110 4.63 11.71 2.36
C PHE A 110 5.31 13.06 2.60
N LYS A 111 6.19 13.45 1.67
CA LYS A 111 6.78 14.80 1.58
C LYS A 111 6.78 15.25 0.14
N GLY A 112 6.47 16.52 -0.11
CA GLY A 112 6.52 17.09 -1.46
C GLY A 112 6.37 18.60 -1.47
N THR A 113 6.67 19.22 -2.62
CA THR A 113 6.45 20.66 -2.87
C THR A 113 5.40 20.77 -3.98
N ASN A 114 4.32 21.49 -3.71
CA ASN A 114 3.23 21.67 -4.67
C ASN A 114 3.65 22.68 -5.75
N THR A 115 4.17 22.20 -6.86
CA THR A 115 4.57 23.00 -8.03
C THR A 115 3.73 22.69 -9.28
N GLY A 116 2.79 21.76 -9.18
CA GLY A 116 1.78 21.47 -10.21
C GLY A 116 0.36 21.61 -9.69
N VAL A 117 -0.63 21.53 -10.57
CA VAL A 117 -2.05 21.61 -10.23
C VAL A 117 -2.42 20.45 -9.30
N PHE A 118 -3.10 20.76 -8.20
CA PHE A 118 -3.63 19.78 -7.26
C PHE A 118 -5.10 20.05 -6.97
N ALA A 119 -5.96 19.03 -7.15
CA ALA A 119 -7.41 19.15 -6.94
C ALA A 119 -8.01 20.41 -7.63
N GLU A 120 -7.65 20.66 -8.89
CA GLU A 120 -8.07 21.81 -9.72
C GLU A 120 -7.54 23.19 -9.28
N PHE A 121 -6.73 23.23 -8.19
CA PHE A 121 -6.13 24.47 -7.72
C PHE A 121 -4.74 24.70 -8.32
N ILE A 122 -4.42 25.98 -8.54
CA ILE A 122 -3.10 26.39 -9.06
C ILE A 122 -2.00 26.04 -8.06
N PRO A 123 -0.76 25.81 -8.54
CA PRO A 123 0.38 25.51 -7.69
C PRO A 123 0.63 26.59 -6.63
N THR A 124 0.84 26.19 -5.40
CA THR A 124 1.07 27.11 -4.27
C THR A 124 2.55 27.35 -3.96
N GLY A 125 3.45 26.52 -4.51
CA GLY A 125 4.88 26.52 -4.19
C GLY A 125 5.20 26.01 -2.77
N LYS A 126 4.19 25.63 -1.98
CA LYS A 126 4.38 25.25 -0.58
C LYS A 126 4.80 23.80 -0.42
N LYS A 127 5.58 23.53 0.62
CA LYS A 127 5.95 22.17 1.04
C LYS A 127 4.88 21.59 1.93
N ALA A 128 4.64 20.29 1.78
CA ALA A 128 3.74 19.54 2.66
C ALA A 128 4.42 18.26 3.16
N THR A 129 4.08 17.88 4.39
CA THR A 129 4.48 16.62 5.01
C THR A 129 3.29 16.07 5.77
N VAL A 130 2.88 14.84 5.41
CA VAL A 130 1.81 14.13 6.11
C VAL A 130 2.21 12.67 6.33
N SER A 131 1.72 12.08 7.41
CA SER A 131 1.83 10.65 7.66
C SER A 131 0.46 10.01 7.58
N GLY A 132 0.42 8.75 7.21
CA GLY A 132 -0.80 7.97 7.09
C GLY A 132 -0.56 6.49 7.21
N VAL A 133 -1.65 5.75 7.12
CA VAL A 133 -1.66 4.28 7.14
C VAL A 133 -2.44 3.78 5.94
N SER A 134 -1.89 2.75 5.27
CA SER A 134 -2.62 1.96 4.28
C SER A 134 -2.82 0.53 4.79
N MET A 135 -4.04 0.04 4.68
CA MET A 135 -4.40 -1.35 4.91
C MET A 135 -4.56 -2.02 3.55
N MET A 136 -3.68 -2.95 3.23
CA MET A 136 -3.62 -3.63 1.94
C MET A 136 -4.07 -5.08 2.07
N THR A 137 -4.87 -5.57 1.13
CA THR A 137 -5.31 -6.97 1.05
C THR A 137 -4.81 -7.58 -0.26
N PHE A 138 -4.19 -8.74 -0.16
CA PHE A 138 -3.69 -9.52 -1.29
C PHE A 138 -4.50 -10.80 -1.48
N ASN A 139 -4.71 -11.20 -2.73
CA ASN A 139 -5.36 -12.47 -3.04
C ASN A 139 -4.37 -13.65 -2.93
N SER A 140 -4.86 -14.87 -3.15
CA SER A 140 -4.06 -16.10 -3.08
C SER A 140 -2.92 -16.17 -4.12
N GLN A 141 -2.96 -15.33 -5.15
CA GLN A 141 -1.90 -15.20 -6.16
C GLN A 141 -0.86 -14.12 -5.79
N GLY A 142 -0.97 -13.52 -4.60
CA GLY A 142 -0.10 -12.43 -4.15
C GLY A 142 -0.34 -11.10 -4.88
N LYS A 143 -1.53 -10.89 -5.47
CA LYS A 143 -1.91 -9.63 -6.10
C LYS A 143 -2.64 -8.74 -5.11
N LEU A 144 -2.29 -7.46 -5.07
CA LEU A 144 -3.00 -6.43 -4.32
C LEU A 144 -4.37 -6.22 -4.93
N ILE A 145 -5.42 -6.48 -4.16
CA ILE A 145 -6.82 -6.37 -4.58
C ILE A 145 -7.57 -5.24 -3.87
N GLN A 146 -7.06 -4.77 -2.74
CA GLN A 146 -7.66 -3.66 -2.01
C GLN A 146 -6.59 -2.87 -1.26
N GLU A 147 -6.72 -1.55 -1.30
CA GLU A 147 -5.97 -0.63 -0.45
C GLU A 147 -6.91 0.40 0.17
N ASN A 148 -6.97 0.41 1.51
CA ASN A 148 -7.69 1.43 2.28
C ASN A 148 -6.65 2.35 2.92
N THR A 149 -6.61 3.60 2.49
CA THR A 149 -5.64 4.60 2.94
C THR A 149 -6.33 5.64 3.82
N TYR A 150 -5.68 5.97 4.92
CA TYR A 150 -6.15 6.97 5.89
C TYR A 150 -5.03 7.94 6.22
N TYR A 151 -5.28 9.22 6.04
CA TYR A 151 -4.42 10.30 6.50
C TYR A 151 -5.22 11.57 6.73
N ASN A 152 -4.65 12.54 7.42
CA ASN A 152 -5.31 13.82 7.64
C ASN A 152 -5.19 14.71 6.38
N GLU A 153 -6.14 14.60 5.48
CA GLU A 153 -6.19 15.36 4.22
C GLU A 153 -6.40 16.85 4.46
N LEU A 154 -7.21 17.22 5.45
CA LEU A 154 -7.36 18.61 5.83
C LEU A 154 -6.02 19.23 6.23
N TYR A 155 -5.20 18.51 6.98
CA TYR A 155 -3.87 19.00 7.38
C TYR A 155 -2.94 19.18 6.17
N LEU A 156 -3.02 18.28 5.15
CA LEU A 156 -2.32 18.47 3.88
C LEU A 156 -2.77 19.79 3.22
N LEU A 157 -4.06 20.01 3.06
CA LEU A 157 -4.62 21.20 2.44
C LEU A 157 -4.24 22.47 3.19
N GLN A 158 -4.28 22.48 4.53
CA GLN A 158 -3.84 23.61 5.35
C GLN A 158 -2.38 23.98 5.14
N GLN A 159 -1.48 23.00 5.01
CA GLN A 159 -0.07 23.25 4.68
C GLN A 159 0.09 23.89 3.29
N LEU A 160 -0.79 23.59 2.35
CA LEU A 160 -0.84 24.21 1.03
C LEU A 160 -1.48 25.61 1.06
N GLY A 161 -2.07 26.03 2.18
CA GLY A 161 -2.64 27.36 2.38
C GLY A 161 -4.15 27.43 2.25
N PHE A 162 -4.84 26.29 2.18
CA PHE A 162 -6.29 26.26 2.25
C PHE A 162 -6.78 26.60 3.66
N THR A 163 -7.90 27.29 3.75
CA THR A 163 -8.56 27.66 5.01
C THR A 163 -9.97 27.12 5.04
N LEU A 164 -10.45 26.74 6.22
CA LEU A 164 -11.84 26.40 6.42
C LEU A 164 -12.66 27.70 6.58
N ASN A 165 -13.74 27.82 5.83
CA ASN A 165 -14.75 28.84 6.08
C ASN A 165 -15.82 28.25 7.02
N PRO A 166 -16.40 29.04 7.91
CA PRO A 166 -17.57 28.62 8.68
C PRO A 166 -18.73 28.26 7.74
N PRO A 167 -19.63 27.33 8.14
CA PRO A 167 -20.78 26.99 7.32
C PRO A 167 -21.66 28.21 7.08
N ASN A 168 -22.22 28.31 5.87
CA ASN A 168 -23.26 29.27 5.56
C ASN A 168 -24.54 28.80 6.26
N LEU A 169 -25.10 29.63 7.16
CA LEU A 169 -26.30 29.31 7.95
C LEU A 169 -27.55 29.94 7.36
N GLU A 170 -27.58 30.24 6.04
CA GLU A 170 -28.76 30.70 5.33
C GLU A 170 -29.80 29.59 5.16
#